data_13d8ff858fd05b20e91e39cff297a7c8
#
_entry.id   13d8ff858fd05b20e91e39cff297a7c8
#
_cell.length_a   1.000
_cell.length_b   1.000
_cell.length_c   1.000
_cell.angle_alpha   90.00
_cell.angle_beta   90.00
_cell.angle_gamma   90.00
#
_symmetry.space_group_name_H-M   'P 1'
#
loop_
_entity.id
_entity.type
_entity.pdbx_description
1 polymer ?
#
loop_
_entity_poly.entity_id
_entity_poly.type
_entity_poly.pdbx_seq_one_letter_code
_entity_poly.pdbx_strand_id
1 'polypeptide(L)'
;MKILVINCSPVRNGATAEIVNIVSSYMEKENEVKSICIDDYNIQFCKGCRTCHQTARCILKDDTTKLISEYEWADKIISVSPSYWADIPGQFKVFIDRCTPWCNTHEPHATIPEGKHGYVIALRTGPGM
;
A
#
# COMPACT_ATOMS: atom_id res chain seq x y z
N MET A 1 14.28 9.01 9.80
CA MET A 1 13.14 8.08 9.75
C MET A 1 13.11 7.34 8.43
N LYS A 2 12.49 6.19 8.41
CA LYS A 2 12.27 5.41 7.19
C LYS A 2 10.87 5.71 6.66
N ILE A 3 10.80 6.25 5.46
CA ILE A 3 9.54 6.69 4.84
C ILE A 3 9.31 5.91 3.57
N LEU A 4 8.13 5.29 3.46
CA LEU A 4 7.66 4.64 2.25
C LEU A 4 6.66 5.55 1.55
N VAL A 5 6.90 5.86 0.29
CA VAL A 5 5.98 6.64 -0.55
C VAL A 5 5.45 5.72 -1.64
N ILE A 6 4.14 5.55 -1.71
CA ILE A 6 3.50 4.60 -2.63
C ILE A 6 2.68 5.34 -3.66
N ASN A 7 2.96 5.07 -4.94
CA ASN A 7 2.08 5.40 -6.04
C ASN A 7 1.00 4.30 -6.12
N CYS A 8 -0.21 4.62 -5.71
CA CYS A 8 -1.34 3.67 -5.73
C CYS A 8 -2.03 3.58 -7.09
N SER A 9 -1.56 4.35 -8.08
CA SER A 9 -2.08 4.35 -9.44
C SER A 9 -1.46 3.23 -10.28
N PRO A 10 -2.23 2.61 -11.18
CA PRO A 10 -1.64 1.71 -12.19
C PRO A 10 -0.82 2.46 -13.25
N VAL A 11 -0.91 3.79 -13.29
CA VAL A 11 -0.20 4.64 -14.26
C VAL A 11 1.14 5.07 -13.67
N ARG A 12 2.23 4.65 -14.34
CA ARG A 12 3.60 4.91 -13.85
C ARG A 12 4.07 6.35 -14.05
N ASN A 13 3.57 7.04 -15.07
CA ASN A 13 4.06 8.35 -15.52
C ASN A 13 2.99 9.42 -15.54
N GLY A 14 2.01 9.34 -14.66
CA GLY A 14 0.92 10.31 -14.56
C GLY A 14 1.12 11.32 -13.44
N ALA A 15 0.04 12.06 -13.14
CA ALA A 15 0.05 13.08 -12.09
C ALA A 15 0.39 12.51 -10.71
N THR A 16 -0.09 11.31 -10.40
CA THR A 16 0.22 10.64 -9.13
C THR A 16 1.72 10.39 -9.00
N ALA A 17 2.39 9.94 -10.07
CA ALA A 17 3.84 9.72 -10.08
C ALA A 17 4.61 11.03 -9.86
N GLU A 18 4.15 12.14 -10.42
CA GLU A 18 4.76 13.45 -10.20
C GLU A 18 4.69 13.86 -8.73
N ILE A 19 3.55 13.68 -8.09
CA ILE A 19 3.40 13.98 -6.66
C ILE A 19 4.31 13.07 -5.82
N VAL A 20 4.38 11.78 -6.15
CA VAL A 20 5.30 10.85 -5.47
C VAL A 20 6.74 11.35 -5.57
N ASN A 21 7.17 11.80 -6.75
CA ASN A 21 8.53 12.32 -6.95
C ASN A 21 8.79 13.59 -6.13
N ILE A 22 7.84 14.52 -6.09
CA ILE A 22 7.95 15.75 -5.32
C ILE A 22 8.06 15.44 -3.83
N VAL A 23 7.17 14.61 -3.31
CA VAL A 23 7.15 14.23 -1.89
C VAL A 23 8.44 13.50 -1.52
N SER A 24 8.86 12.54 -2.34
CA SER A 24 10.08 11.76 -2.10
C SER A 24 11.31 12.65 -2.08
N SER A 25 11.45 13.54 -3.05
CA SER A 25 12.58 14.48 -3.13
C SER A 25 12.66 15.41 -1.93
N TYR A 26 11.50 15.86 -1.44
CA TYR A 26 11.45 16.69 -0.23
C TYR A 26 11.84 15.92 1.02
N MET A 27 11.28 14.71 1.19
CA MET A 27 11.48 13.91 2.39
C MET A 27 12.90 13.33 2.50
N GLU A 28 13.55 13.01 1.39
CA GLU A 28 14.89 12.40 1.42
C GLU A 28 15.99 13.36 1.88
N LYS A 29 15.69 14.66 2.02
CA LYS A 29 16.64 15.62 2.59
C LYS A 29 17.02 15.29 4.03
N GLU A 30 16.12 14.71 4.79
CA GLU A 30 16.29 14.39 6.21
C GLU A 30 15.93 12.96 6.59
N ASN A 31 15.50 12.14 5.62
CA ASN A 31 14.99 10.80 5.88
C ASN A 31 15.50 9.81 4.85
N GLU A 32 15.46 8.52 5.20
CA GLU A 32 15.64 7.42 4.26
C GLU A 32 14.29 7.15 3.59
N VAL A 33 14.22 7.29 2.27
CA VAL A 33 12.96 7.20 1.53
C VAL A 33 13.02 6.10 0.49
N LYS A 34 11.97 5.27 0.43
CA LYS A 34 11.71 4.36 -0.69
C LYS A 34 10.45 4.82 -1.41
N SER A 35 10.52 4.92 -2.72
CA SER A 35 9.37 5.20 -3.58
C SER A 35 9.03 3.97 -4.37
N ILE A 36 7.78 3.51 -4.29
CA ILE A 36 7.31 2.33 -5.00
C ILE A 36 6.03 2.63 -5.77
N CYS A 37 5.76 1.81 -6.78
CA CYS A 37 4.52 1.87 -7.55
C CYS A 37 3.79 0.55 -7.41
N ILE A 38 2.48 0.60 -7.13
CA ILE A 38 1.67 -0.62 -6.98
C ILE A 38 1.72 -1.50 -8.24
N ASP A 39 1.89 -0.89 -9.41
CA ASP A 39 1.98 -1.60 -10.68
C ASP A 39 3.23 -2.48 -10.81
N ASP A 40 4.24 -2.29 -9.96
CA ASP A 40 5.45 -3.13 -9.94
C ASP A 40 5.23 -4.48 -9.25
N TYR A 41 4.09 -4.66 -8.60
CA TYR A 41 3.80 -5.85 -7.80
C TYR A 41 2.72 -6.70 -8.46
N ASN A 42 3.03 -7.98 -8.66
CA ASN A 42 2.06 -8.94 -9.16
C ASN A 42 1.29 -9.52 -7.97
N ILE A 43 0.06 -9.04 -7.78
CA ILE A 43 -0.78 -9.41 -6.65
C ILE A 43 -2.07 -10.02 -7.18
N GLN A 44 -2.33 -11.28 -6.82
CA GLN A 44 -3.54 -11.99 -7.20
C GLN A 44 -4.71 -11.58 -6.30
N PHE A 45 -5.92 -11.73 -6.80
CA PHE A 45 -7.13 -11.47 -6.03
C PHE A 45 -7.24 -12.43 -4.84
N CYS A 46 -7.69 -11.92 -3.71
CA CYS A 46 -8.07 -12.77 -2.58
C CYS A 46 -9.22 -13.69 -3.01
N LYS A 47 -9.09 -14.98 -2.69
CA LYS A 47 -10.09 -16.01 -3.05
C LYS A 47 -11.08 -16.30 -1.93
N GLY A 48 -10.95 -15.63 -0.78
CA GLY A 48 -11.85 -15.82 0.34
C GLY A 48 -11.78 -17.21 0.99
N CYS A 49 -10.67 -17.92 0.85
CA CYS A 49 -10.52 -19.29 1.33
C CYS A 49 -10.41 -19.42 2.86
N ARG A 50 -10.15 -18.30 3.56
CA ARG A 50 -10.01 -18.22 5.02
C ARG A 50 -8.88 -19.06 5.64
N THR A 51 -7.96 -19.58 4.87
CA THR A 51 -6.80 -20.31 5.42
C THR A 51 -5.98 -19.41 6.34
N CYS A 52 -5.86 -18.11 6.04
CA CYS A 52 -5.16 -17.15 6.89
C CYS A 52 -5.80 -16.95 8.27
N HIS A 53 -7.09 -17.27 8.43
CA HIS A 53 -7.76 -17.27 9.74
C HIS A 53 -7.25 -18.38 10.65
N GLN A 54 -6.67 -19.43 10.09
CA GLN A 54 -6.17 -20.58 10.84
C GLN A 54 -4.65 -20.56 10.99
N THR A 55 -3.94 -19.96 10.04
CA THR A 55 -2.48 -20.03 9.96
C THR A 55 -1.78 -18.66 10.10
N ALA A 56 -2.53 -17.56 10.07
CA ALA A 56 -2.01 -16.19 9.98
C ALA A 56 -1.20 -15.93 8.70
N ARG A 57 -1.35 -16.76 7.67
CA ARG A 57 -0.61 -16.66 6.40
C ARG A 57 -1.53 -16.87 5.21
N CYS A 58 -1.27 -16.14 4.13
CA CYS A 58 -1.94 -16.38 2.86
C CYS A 58 -1.29 -17.55 2.12
N ILE A 59 -2.13 -18.40 1.49
CA ILE A 59 -1.66 -19.52 0.69
C ILE A 59 -1.18 -19.10 -0.70
N LEU A 60 -1.59 -17.92 -1.17
CA LEU A 60 -1.17 -17.42 -2.48
C LEU A 60 0.29 -16.97 -2.44
N LYS A 61 1.04 -17.39 -3.44
CA LYS A 61 2.46 -17.03 -3.57
C LYS A 61 2.61 -16.02 -4.70
N ASP A 62 2.83 -14.78 -4.33
CA ASP A 62 3.03 -13.67 -5.26
C ASP A 62 3.80 -12.53 -4.59
N ASP A 63 3.77 -11.33 -5.15
CA ASP A 63 4.53 -10.19 -4.63
C ASP A 63 3.91 -9.53 -3.39
N THR A 64 2.80 -10.05 -2.85
CA THR A 64 2.18 -9.49 -1.65
C THR A 64 3.15 -9.45 -0.48
N THR A 65 3.93 -10.51 -0.27
CA THR A 65 4.92 -10.55 0.81
C THR A 65 6.00 -9.50 0.65
N LYS A 66 6.42 -9.20 -0.58
CA LYS A 66 7.38 -8.14 -0.86
C LYS A 66 6.83 -6.78 -0.50
N LEU A 67 5.59 -6.51 -0.87
CA LEU A 67 4.95 -5.23 -0.55
C LEU A 67 4.74 -5.08 0.95
N ILE A 68 4.32 -6.13 1.63
CA ILE A 68 4.21 -6.14 3.09
C ILE A 68 5.56 -5.83 3.74
N SER A 69 6.65 -6.40 3.24
CA SER A 69 8.00 -6.13 3.78
C SER A 69 8.36 -4.64 3.68
N GLU A 70 7.92 -3.96 2.64
CA GLU A 70 8.12 -2.51 2.52
C GLU A 70 7.34 -1.74 3.59
N TYR A 71 6.11 -2.17 3.87
CA TYR A 71 5.31 -1.59 4.96
C TYR A 71 5.98 -1.82 6.33
N GLU A 72 6.47 -3.02 6.57
CA GLU A 72 7.15 -3.36 7.83
C GLU A 72 8.43 -2.55 8.02
N TRP A 73 9.16 -2.31 6.94
CA TRP A 73 10.39 -1.51 6.96
C TRP A 73 10.14 -0.06 7.37
N ALA A 74 9.03 0.53 6.96
CA ALA A 74 8.78 1.96 7.10
C ALA A 74 8.32 2.37 8.51
N ASP A 75 8.75 3.52 8.95
CA ASP A 75 8.19 4.20 10.13
C ASP A 75 6.95 5.02 9.76
N LYS A 76 6.98 5.62 8.56
CA LYS A 76 5.87 6.40 8.00
C LYS A 76 5.56 5.93 6.59
N ILE A 77 4.28 5.92 6.26
CA ILE A 77 3.80 5.50 4.95
C ILE A 77 2.96 6.62 4.37
N ILE A 78 3.34 7.07 3.18
CA ILE A 78 2.62 8.09 2.44
C ILE A 78 2.04 7.44 1.19
N SER A 79 0.72 7.27 1.17
CA SER A 79 0.01 6.69 0.03
C SER A 79 -0.53 7.82 -0.84
N VAL A 80 -0.10 7.87 -2.09
CA VAL A 80 -0.54 8.86 -3.08
C VAL A 80 -1.44 8.16 -4.08
N SER A 81 -2.71 8.53 -4.12
CA SER A 81 -3.72 7.79 -4.87
C SER A 81 -4.63 8.72 -5.67
N PRO A 82 -4.89 8.39 -6.96
CA PRO A 82 -5.99 9.02 -7.66
C PRO A 82 -7.31 8.51 -7.10
N SER A 83 -8.37 9.30 -7.29
CA SER A 83 -9.73 8.88 -6.95
C SER A 83 -10.36 8.24 -8.19
N TYR A 84 -10.67 6.95 -8.12
CA TYR A 84 -11.38 6.22 -9.16
C TYR A 84 -12.80 5.94 -8.65
N TRP A 85 -13.79 6.63 -9.24
CA TRP A 85 -15.17 6.53 -8.75
C TRP A 85 -15.31 6.78 -7.25
N ALA A 86 -14.67 7.85 -6.77
CA ALA A 86 -14.65 8.26 -5.37
C ALA A 86 -14.02 7.23 -4.41
N ASP A 87 -13.19 6.34 -4.93
CA ASP A 87 -12.50 5.30 -4.16
C ASP A 87 -11.06 5.14 -4.65
N ILE A 88 -10.34 4.19 -4.09
CA ILE A 88 -8.98 3.85 -4.51
C ILE A 88 -9.00 3.05 -5.82
N PRO A 89 -7.91 3.04 -6.59
CA PRO A 89 -7.79 2.17 -7.75
C PRO A 89 -7.90 0.69 -7.39
N GLY A 90 -8.46 -0.11 -8.31
CA GLY A 90 -8.65 -1.55 -8.10
C GLY A 90 -7.36 -2.28 -7.74
N GLN A 91 -6.23 -1.91 -8.35
CA GLN A 91 -4.93 -2.52 -8.08
C GLN A 91 -4.53 -2.36 -6.60
N PHE A 92 -4.79 -1.20 -6.01
CA PHE A 92 -4.49 -0.99 -4.61
C PHE A 92 -5.47 -1.72 -3.69
N LYS A 93 -6.75 -1.77 -4.08
CA LYS A 93 -7.77 -2.52 -3.33
C LYS A 93 -7.46 -4.02 -3.29
N VAL A 94 -6.95 -4.58 -4.38
CA VAL A 94 -6.51 -5.99 -4.41
C VAL A 94 -5.45 -6.24 -3.33
N PHE A 95 -4.50 -5.34 -3.18
CA PHE A 95 -3.52 -5.45 -2.10
C PHE A 95 -4.16 -5.36 -0.71
N ILE A 96 -5.08 -4.41 -0.51
CA ILE A 96 -5.78 -4.25 0.77
C ILE A 96 -6.53 -5.52 1.14
N ASP A 97 -7.22 -6.14 0.19
CA ASP A 97 -7.92 -7.41 0.42
C ASP A 97 -6.95 -8.53 0.84
N ARG A 98 -5.72 -8.49 0.38
CA ARG A 98 -4.68 -9.46 0.70
C ARG A 98 -3.99 -9.18 2.05
N CYS A 99 -4.37 -8.11 2.73
CA CYS A 99 -3.90 -7.80 4.08
C CYS A 99 -4.70 -8.53 5.19
N THR A 100 -5.62 -9.39 4.84
CA THR A 100 -6.44 -10.16 5.79
C THR A 100 -5.63 -10.88 6.88
N PRO A 101 -4.44 -11.46 6.62
CA PRO A 101 -3.64 -12.08 7.70
C PRO A 101 -3.31 -11.16 8.87
N TRP A 102 -3.33 -9.83 8.66
CA TRP A 102 -3.06 -8.82 9.71
C TRP A 102 -4.31 -8.33 10.42
N CYS A 103 -5.48 -8.84 10.03
CA CYS A 103 -6.73 -8.46 10.66
C CYS A 103 -6.86 -9.09 12.05
N ASN A 104 -7.15 -8.29 13.06
CA ASN A 104 -7.26 -8.77 14.43
C ASN A 104 -8.66 -9.31 14.80
N THR A 105 -9.50 -9.53 13.81
CA THR A 105 -10.84 -10.12 14.01
C THR A 105 -10.83 -11.63 14.12
N HIS A 106 -9.66 -12.26 13.98
CA HIS A 106 -9.49 -13.71 14.12
C HIS A 106 -8.17 -14.04 14.81
N GLU A 107 -8.07 -15.23 15.35
CA GLU A 107 -6.84 -15.78 15.93
C GLU A 107 -6.53 -17.13 15.29
N PRO A 108 -5.27 -17.39 14.86
CA PRO A 108 -4.14 -16.46 14.92
C PRO A 108 -4.18 -15.37 13.84
N HIS A 109 -3.41 -14.34 14.02
CA HIS A 109 -3.18 -13.31 12.99
C HIS A 109 -1.72 -12.85 13.00
N ALA A 110 -1.26 -12.32 11.86
CA ALA A 110 0.06 -11.68 11.79
C ALA A 110 0.00 -10.29 12.43
N THR A 111 1.13 -9.82 12.92
CA THR A 111 1.20 -8.53 13.61
C THR A 111 2.10 -7.57 12.83
N ILE A 112 1.59 -6.40 12.55
CA ILE A 112 2.42 -5.30 12.03
C ILE A 112 3.01 -4.55 13.23
N PRO A 113 4.31 -4.20 13.20
CA PRO A 113 4.92 -3.45 14.29
C PRO A 113 4.15 -2.15 14.60
N GLU A 114 4.03 -1.82 15.86
CA GLU A 114 3.34 -0.62 16.33
C GLU A 114 4.13 0.66 16.03
N GLY A 115 3.47 1.81 16.19
CA GLY A 115 4.10 3.11 16.10
C GLY A 115 4.23 3.67 14.69
N LYS A 116 3.63 3.03 13.70
CA LYS A 116 3.64 3.54 12.32
C LYS A 116 2.58 4.62 12.11
N HIS A 117 2.94 5.62 11.30
CA HIS A 117 2.02 6.69 10.92
C HIS A 117 1.73 6.61 9.42
N GLY A 118 0.45 6.73 9.07
CA GLY A 118 -0.01 6.72 7.68
C GLY A 118 -0.55 8.07 7.25
N TYR A 119 -0.24 8.47 6.03
CA TYR A 119 -0.74 9.69 5.39
C TYR A 119 -1.27 9.34 4.01
N VAL A 120 -2.32 10.02 3.58
CA VAL A 120 -2.90 9.82 2.26
C VAL A 120 -2.95 11.17 1.54
N ILE A 121 -2.46 11.19 0.31
CA ILE A 121 -2.64 12.30 -0.62
C ILE A 121 -3.56 11.79 -1.73
N ALA A 122 -4.77 12.33 -1.79
CA ALA A 122 -5.76 11.94 -2.79
C ALA A 122 -5.83 12.97 -3.91
N LEU A 123 -5.76 12.49 -5.15
CA LEU A 123 -5.86 13.32 -6.35
C LEU A 123 -7.19 13.02 -7.05
N ARG A 124 -7.84 14.08 -7.54
CA ARG A 124 -9.04 13.94 -8.36
C ARG A 124 -9.08 15.00 -9.44
N THR A 125 -9.90 14.78 -10.44
CA THR A 125 -10.19 15.76 -11.49
C THR A 125 -11.55 16.42 -11.23
N GLY A 126 -11.64 17.70 -11.51
CA GLY A 126 -12.88 18.46 -11.35
C GLY A 126 -13.26 18.76 -9.90
N PRO A 127 -14.46 19.33 -9.69
CA PRO A 127 -14.91 19.81 -8.37
C PRO A 127 -15.30 18.70 -7.40
N GLY A 128 -15.20 17.46 -7.80
CA GLY A 128 -15.54 16.31 -6.97
C GLY A 128 -17.02 15.99 -6.95
N MET A 129 -17.29 14.83 -6.42
CA MET A 129 -18.66 14.36 -6.22
C MET A 129 -19.04 14.53 -4.76
#